data_e30153cc0497ff91bfd906e1786a3aa8
#
_entry.id   e30153cc0497ff91bfd906e1786a3aa8
#
_cell.length_a   1.000
_cell.length_b   1.000
_cell.length_c   1.000
_cell.angle_alpha   90.00
_cell.angle_beta   90.00
_cell.angle_gamma   90.00
#
_symmetry.space_group_name_H-M   'P 1'
#
loop_
_entity.id
_entity.type
_entity.pdbx_description
1 polymer ?
#
loop_
_entity_poly.entity_id
_entity_poly.type
_entity_poly.pdbx_seq_one_letter_code
_entity_poly.pdbx_strand_id
1 'polypeptide(L)'
;MLKIGVIADDFTGATDIASFLVENGMPTVQINDVPTGTQPEGCDAVVISLKTRSCPAQEAIKQSLAALVWLKKQGCQQVYFKYCSTFDSTAEGNIGPVTDALMVALDTSFTVISPALPVNGRTVYQGYLFVMNHLLAESGMRHHPINPMTDSYLPRLMEAQAQGRCGVIPAQTLDEGVAATRAALSRLQQEGYRYAVLDALNERHLEIQGEVLRDVPLVTGGSGLAMGLA
;
A
#
# COMPACT_ATOMS: atom_id res chain seq x y z
N MET A 1 -19.74 6.16 9.60
CA MET A 1 -19.39 5.84 8.18
C MET A 1 -17.92 5.46 8.16
N LEU A 2 -17.58 4.37 7.55
CA LEU A 2 -16.22 3.85 7.55
C LEU A 2 -15.33 4.72 6.62
N LYS A 3 -14.30 5.37 7.19
CA LYS A 3 -13.38 6.23 6.43
C LYS A 3 -12.39 5.41 5.61
N ILE A 4 -11.71 4.46 6.27
CA ILE A 4 -10.69 3.61 5.65
C ILE A 4 -11.01 2.13 5.88
N GLY A 5 -11.01 1.35 4.80
CA GLY A 5 -11.04 -0.10 4.83
C GLY A 5 -9.70 -0.68 4.37
N VAL A 6 -9.00 -1.38 5.25
CA VAL A 6 -7.72 -1.99 4.95
C VAL A 6 -7.89 -3.46 4.61
N ILE A 7 -7.28 -3.88 3.51
CA ILE A 7 -7.11 -5.29 3.14
C ILE A 7 -5.63 -5.60 3.33
N ALA A 8 -5.29 -6.33 4.39
CA ALA A 8 -3.91 -6.66 4.73
C ALA A 8 -3.57 -8.09 4.30
N ASP A 9 -2.41 -8.28 3.67
CA ASP A 9 -1.97 -9.55 3.11
C ASP A 9 -1.44 -10.53 4.16
N ASP A 10 -1.19 -10.06 5.40
CA ASP A 10 -0.78 -10.89 6.54
C ASP A 10 -1.22 -10.32 7.89
N PHE A 11 -1.18 -11.16 8.94
CA PHE A 11 -1.61 -10.78 10.30
C PHE A 11 -0.71 -9.75 10.96
N THR A 12 0.59 -9.88 10.84
CA THR A 12 1.55 -8.95 11.44
C THR A 12 1.39 -7.56 10.85
N GLY A 13 1.29 -7.48 9.52
CA GLY A 13 1.04 -6.23 8.83
C GLY A 13 -0.32 -5.62 9.12
N ALA A 14 -1.34 -6.44 9.36
CA ALA A 14 -2.66 -5.96 9.77
C ALA A 14 -2.61 -5.29 11.14
N THR A 15 -1.96 -5.91 12.11
CA THR A 15 -1.79 -5.35 13.46
C THR A 15 -0.93 -4.09 13.42
N ASP A 16 0.13 -4.09 12.61
CA ASP A 16 1.03 -2.97 12.44
C ASP A 16 0.27 -1.73 11.92
N ILE A 17 -0.47 -1.84 10.80
CA ILE A 17 -1.23 -0.71 10.27
C ILE A 17 -2.36 -0.27 11.20
N ALA A 18 -3.02 -1.21 11.91
CA ALA A 18 -4.06 -0.87 12.88
C ALA A 18 -3.49 0.00 14.02
N SER A 19 -2.28 -0.32 14.50
CA SER A 19 -1.58 0.48 15.52
C SER A 19 -1.31 1.89 15.02
N PHE A 20 -0.75 2.05 13.81
CA PHE A 20 -0.48 3.37 13.24
C PHE A 20 -1.76 4.21 13.07
N LEU A 21 -2.87 3.61 12.63
CA LEU A 21 -4.14 4.33 12.53
C LEU A 21 -4.64 4.80 13.90
N VAL A 22 -4.60 3.93 14.91
CA VAL A 22 -5.06 4.27 16.28
C VAL A 22 -4.16 5.34 16.91
N GLU A 23 -2.83 5.21 16.81
CA GLU A 23 -1.87 6.17 17.35
C GLU A 23 -2.02 7.57 16.74
N ASN A 24 -2.50 7.66 15.49
CA ASN A 24 -2.77 8.91 14.81
C ASN A 24 -4.26 9.36 14.90
N GLY A 25 -5.02 8.78 15.83
CA GLY A 25 -6.34 9.29 16.22
C GLY A 25 -7.51 8.69 15.46
N MET A 26 -7.32 7.63 14.68
CA MET A 26 -8.40 6.94 13.96
C MET A 26 -8.80 5.64 14.66
N PRO A 27 -9.95 5.59 15.36
CA PRO A 27 -10.45 4.38 16.00
C PRO A 27 -10.56 3.22 15.00
N THR A 28 -9.83 2.15 15.25
CA THR A 28 -9.65 1.05 14.29
C THR A 28 -9.96 -0.30 14.91
N VAL A 29 -10.62 -1.17 14.16
CA VAL A 29 -10.87 -2.57 14.53
C VAL A 29 -10.20 -3.48 13.49
N GLN A 30 -9.46 -4.48 13.98
CA GLN A 30 -8.93 -5.56 13.16
C GLN A 30 -9.87 -6.76 13.20
N ILE A 31 -10.16 -7.33 12.03
CA ILE A 31 -10.97 -8.55 11.87
C ILE A 31 -10.14 -9.57 11.08
N ASN A 32 -10.08 -10.78 11.58
CA ASN A 32 -9.38 -11.86 10.88
C ASN A 32 -10.32 -12.53 9.86
N ASP A 33 -9.78 -12.79 8.68
CA ASP A 33 -10.50 -13.31 7.53
C ASP A 33 -11.63 -12.37 7.04
N VAL A 34 -12.27 -12.70 5.93
CA VAL A 34 -13.35 -11.90 5.35
C VAL A 34 -14.58 -11.93 6.25
N PRO A 35 -15.05 -10.76 6.76
CA PRO A 35 -16.17 -10.75 7.69
C PRO A 35 -17.50 -11.14 7.04
N THR A 36 -18.40 -11.71 7.82
CA THR A 36 -19.75 -12.08 7.37
C THR A 36 -20.86 -11.18 7.92
N GLY A 37 -20.58 -10.39 8.98
CA GLY A 37 -21.53 -9.51 9.65
C GLY A 37 -21.43 -8.05 9.24
N THR A 38 -22.02 -7.17 10.05
CA THR A 38 -21.89 -5.72 9.95
C THR A 38 -20.57 -5.25 10.58
N GLN A 39 -20.12 -4.03 10.22
CA GLN A 39 -18.95 -3.43 10.85
C GLN A 39 -19.19 -3.23 12.37
N PRO A 40 -18.13 -3.31 13.19
CA PRO A 40 -18.20 -2.93 14.59
C PRO A 40 -18.59 -1.45 14.75
N GLU A 41 -19.36 -1.14 15.79
CA GLU A 41 -19.71 0.23 16.10
C GLU A 41 -18.51 1.01 16.68
N GLY A 42 -18.48 2.32 16.46
CA GLY A 42 -17.49 3.23 17.07
C GLY A 42 -16.10 3.17 16.44
N CYS A 43 -15.95 2.63 15.24
CA CYS A 43 -14.68 2.68 14.50
C CYS A 43 -14.79 3.51 13.22
N ASP A 44 -13.69 4.19 12.88
CA ASP A 44 -13.52 4.93 11.64
C ASP A 44 -12.77 4.12 10.58
N ALA A 45 -11.99 3.12 10.99
CA ALA A 45 -11.30 2.20 10.11
C ALA A 45 -11.51 0.74 10.52
N VAL A 46 -11.52 -0.15 9.51
CA VAL A 46 -11.51 -1.60 9.70
C VAL A 46 -10.33 -2.18 8.93
N VAL A 47 -9.55 -3.03 9.59
CA VAL A 47 -8.46 -3.78 8.99
C VAL A 47 -8.88 -5.25 8.85
N ILE A 48 -9.02 -5.72 7.62
CA ILE A 48 -9.29 -7.13 7.32
C ILE A 48 -7.94 -7.82 7.12
N SER A 49 -7.62 -8.73 8.03
CA SER A 49 -6.37 -9.49 8.03
C SER A 49 -6.53 -10.80 7.26
N LEU A 50 -5.87 -10.90 6.12
CA LEU A 50 -5.85 -12.10 5.28
C LEU A 50 -4.51 -12.84 5.44
N LYS A 51 -4.38 -14.00 4.76
CA LYS A 51 -3.14 -14.78 4.63
C LYS A 51 -2.79 -14.96 3.15
N THR A 52 -2.65 -13.85 2.42
CA THR A 52 -2.58 -13.88 0.96
C THR A 52 -1.21 -13.54 0.39
N ARG A 53 -0.23 -13.17 1.23
CA ARG A 53 1.11 -12.75 0.75
C ARG A 53 1.79 -13.79 -0.13
N SER A 54 1.72 -15.06 0.25
CA SER A 54 2.46 -16.16 -0.40
C SER A 54 1.56 -17.30 -0.88
N CYS A 55 0.25 -17.08 -0.98
CA CYS A 55 -0.65 -18.03 -1.61
C CYS A 55 -0.69 -17.85 -3.14
N PRO A 56 -1.28 -18.77 -3.91
CA PRO A 56 -1.47 -18.57 -5.35
C PRO A 56 -2.22 -17.26 -5.65
N ALA A 57 -1.79 -16.55 -6.71
CA ALA A 57 -2.31 -15.23 -7.05
C ALA A 57 -3.84 -15.19 -7.21
N GLN A 58 -4.43 -16.22 -7.81
CA GLN A 58 -5.88 -16.33 -7.98
C GLN A 58 -6.63 -16.39 -6.62
N GLU A 59 -6.05 -17.06 -5.64
CA GLU A 59 -6.62 -17.13 -4.30
C GLU A 59 -6.47 -15.79 -3.58
N ALA A 60 -5.30 -15.11 -3.72
CA ALA A 60 -5.08 -13.77 -3.19
C ALA A 60 -6.10 -12.76 -3.75
N ILE A 61 -6.32 -12.78 -5.06
CA ILE A 61 -7.30 -11.93 -5.74
C ILE A 61 -8.70 -12.21 -5.21
N LYS A 62 -9.11 -13.49 -5.16
CA LYS A 62 -10.45 -13.90 -4.70
C LYS A 62 -10.75 -13.42 -3.27
N GLN A 63 -9.82 -13.64 -2.34
CA GLN A 63 -10.00 -13.22 -0.94
C GLN A 63 -10.00 -11.69 -0.82
N SER A 64 -9.12 -10.99 -1.53
CA SER A 64 -9.05 -9.52 -1.51
C SER A 64 -10.32 -8.88 -2.10
N LEU A 65 -10.87 -9.44 -3.18
CA LEU A 65 -12.13 -8.97 -3.76
C LEU A 65 -13.32 -9.26 -2.83
N ALA A 66 -13.33 -10.39 -2.14
CA ALA A 66 -14.36 -10.69 -1.13
C ALA A 66 -14.32 -9.68 0.04
N ALA A 67 -13.12 -9.34 0.52
CA ALA A 67 -12.93 -8.30 1.52
C ALA A 67 -13.40 -6.94 1.00
N LEU A 68 -13.07 -6.57 -0.24
CA LEU A 68 -13.54 -5.33 -0.87
C LEU A 68 -15.08 -5.27 -0.94
N VAL A 69 -15.74 -6.36 -1.34
CA VAL A 69 -17.20 -6.43 -1.40
C VAL A 69 -17.81 -6.13 -0.04
N TRP A 70 -17.24 -6.71 1.02
CA TRP A 70 -17.69 -6.42 2.38
C TRP A 70 -17.49 -4.95 2.75
N LEU A 71 -16.29 -4.39 2.52
CA LEU A 71 -15.98 -2.98 2.80
C LEU A 71 -16.94 -2.02 2.06
N LYS A 72 -17.22 -2.27 0.78
CA LYS A 72 -18.20 -1.48 0.00
C LYS A 72 -19.60 -1.53 0.62
N LYS A 73 -20.05 -2.69 1.10
CA LYS A 73 -21.34 -2.83 1.79
C LYS A 73 -21.41 -2.05 3.11
N GLN A 74 -20.25 -1.83 3.77
CA GLN A 74 -20.19 -1.01 4.98
C GLN A 74 -20.08 0.51 4.67
N GLY A 75 -20.10 0.92 3.41
CA GLY A 75 -19.99 2.31 2.99
C GLY A 75 -18.58 2.89 3.19
N CYS A 76 -17.56 2.06 3.01
CA CYS A 76 -16.17 2.47 3.10
C CYS A 76 -15.83 3.51 2.02
N GLN A 77 -15.16 4.60 2.41
CA GLN A 77 -14.82 5.70 1.50
C GLN A 77 -13.52 5.46 0.74
N GLN A 78 -12.50 4.94 1.42
CA GLN A 78 -11.19 4.68 0.83
C GLN A 78 -10.72 3.26 1.17
N VAL A 79 -10.18 2.56 0.18
CA VAL A 79 -9.60 1.22 0.34
C VAL A 79 -8.08 1.32 0.37
N TYR A 80 -7.48 0.63 1.33
CA TYR A 80 -6.04 0.51 1.50
C TYR A 80 -5.63 -0.95 1.33
N PHE A 81 -4.83 -1.26 0.30
CA PHE A 81 -4.19 -2.57 0.19
C PHE A 81 -2.84 -2.54 0.90
N LYS A 82 -2.75 -3.26 2.03
CA LYS A 82 -1.59 -3.30 2.92
C LYS A 82 -0.73 -4.53 2.67
N TYR A 83 0.53 -4.28 2.33
CA TYR A 83 1.56 -5.30 2.17
C TYR A 83 2.84 -4.93 2.96
N CYS A 84 3.90 -5.72 2.83
CA CYS A 84 5.13 -5.56 3.60
C CYS A 84 5.90 -4.28 3.25
N SER A 85 6.50 -3.62 4.25
CA SER A 85 7.39 -2.47 4.04
C SER A 85 8.69 -2.83 3.28
N THR A 86 9.04 -4.10 3.19
CA THR A 86 10.12 -4.62 2.34
C THR A 86 9.62 -5.13 0.98
N PHE A 87 8.44 -4.73 0.56
CA PHE A 87 7.72 -5.15 -0.62
C PHE A 87 7.38 -6.65 -0.63
N ASP A 88 8.30 -7.55 -0.35
CA ASP A 88 8.11 -9.00 -0.16
C ASP A 88 7.27 -9.67 -1.27
N SER A 89 7.55 -9.30 -2.52
CA SER A 89 6.81 -9.72 -3.71
C SER A 89 7.74 -9.72 -4.93
N THR A 90 7.96 -10.89 -5.50
CA THR A 90 8.76 -11.11 -6.71
C THR A 90 7.91 -10.94 -7.97
N ALA A 91 8.46 -11.22 -9.15
CA ALA A 91 7.70 -11.24 -10.41
C ALA A 91 6.50 -12.20 -10.39
N GLU A 92 6.53 -13.22 -9.53
CA GLU A 92 5.43 -14.18 -9.30
C GLU A 92 4.60 -13.84 -8.06
N GLY A 93 4.85 -12.65 -7.47
CA GLY A 93 4.20 -12.22 -6.23
C GLY A 93 2.78 -11.69 -6.43
N ASN A 94 2.14 -11.34 -5.32
CA ASN A 94 0.72 -11.04 -5.29
C ASN A 94 0.39 -9.53 -5.26
N ILE A 95 1.38 -8.63 -5.02
CA ILE A 95 1.09 -7.19 -4.93
C ILE A 95 0.49 -6.67 -6.24
N GLY A 96 1.12 -6.97 -7.38
CA GLY A 96 0.64 -6.54 -8.69
C GLY A 96 -0.74 -7.08 -9.03
N PRO A 97 -0.93 -8.40 -9.06
CA PRO A 97 -2.23 -9.00 -9.42
C PRO A 97 -3.39 -8.57 -8.52
N VAL A 98 -3.17 -8.46 -7.21
CA VAL A 98 -4.21 -7.98 -6.27
C VAL A 98 -4.50 -6.49 -6.49
N THR A 99 -3.47 -5.66 -6.68
CA THR A 99 -3.64 -4.23 -6.99
C THR A 99 -4.47 -4.04 -8.25
N ASP A 100 -4.14 -4.76 -9.33
CA ASP A 100 -4.89 -4.69 -10.59
C ASP A 100 -6.37 -5.09 -10.41
N ALA A 101 -6.63 -6.17 -9.69
CA ALA A 101 -7.99 -6.63 -9.43
C ALA A 101 -8.80 -5.61 -8.60
N LEU A 102 -8.19 -5.01 -7.59
CA LEU A 102 -8.82 -3.97 -6.76
C LEU A 102 -9.07 -2.70 -7.58
N MET A 103 -8.13 -2.29 -8.44
CA MET A 103 -8.31 -1.14 -9.33
C MET A 103 -9.52 -1.33 -10.26
N VAL A 104 -9.65 -2.50 -10.88
CA VAL A 104 -10.80 -2.83 -11.74
C VAL A 104 -12.10 -2.77 -10.94
N ALA A 105 -12.15 -3.38 -9.75
CA ALA A 105 -13.35 -3.44 -8.92
C ALA A 105 -13.76 -2.09 -8.30
N LEU A 106 -12.83 -1.13 -8.24
CA LEU A 106 -13.03 0.23 -7.75
C LEU A 106 -13.18 1.26 -8.88
N ASP A 107 -13.16 0.81 -10.15
CA ASP A 107 -13.22 1.65 -11.34
C ASP A 107 -12.18 2.79 -11.33
N THR A 108 -10.94 2.45 -10.95
CA THR A 108 -9.81 3.38 -10.96
C THR A 108 -8.72 2.91 -11.90
N SER A 109 -8.13 3.85 -12.63
CA SER A 109 -7.06 3.58 -13.61
C SER A 109 -5.66 3.83 -13.06
N PHE A 110 -5.55 4.40 -11.83
CA PHE A 110 -4.28 4.81 -11.26
C PHE A 110 -4.27 4.61 -9.74
N THR A 111 -3.14 4.17 -9.21
CA THR A 111 -2.90 4.08 -7.76
C THR A 111 -1.42 4.29 -7.42
N VAL A 112 -1.12 4.34 -6.13
CA VAL A 112 0.24 4.56 -5.62
C VAL A 112 0.81 3.31 -4.97
N ILE A 113 2.14 3.25 -4.91
CA ILE A 113 2.96 2.23 -4.28
C ILE A 113 3.81 2.92 -3.22
N SER A 114 3.43 2.81 -1.95
CA SER A 114 4.10 3.49 -0.83
C SER A 114 4.50 2.52 0.29
N PRO A 115 5.52 1.66 0.07
CA PRO A 115 5.92 0.68 1.08
C PRO A 115 6.71 1.27 2.24
N ALA A 116 7.23 2.49 2.13
CA ALA A 116 8.16 3.07 3.10
C ALA A 116 7.60 3.10 4.53
N LEU A 117 8.49 2.84 5.48
CA LEU A 117 8.27 2.92 6.92
C LEU A 117 9.57 3.42 7.57
N PRO A 118 9.88 4.73 7.50
CA PRO A 118 11.15 5.30 7.94
C PRO A 118 11.48 5.00 9.41
N VAL A 119 10.47 5.02 10.29
CA VAL A 119 10.64 4.70 11.72
C VAL A 119 11.23 3.30 11.94
N ASN A 120 10.98 2.36 11.03
CA ASN A 120 11.56 1.01 11.05
C ASN A 120 12.72 0.84 10.05
N GLY A 121 13.30 1.94 9.56
CA GLY A 121 14.44 1.92 8.66
C GLY A 121 14.12 1.44 7.23
N ARG A 122 12.87 1.53 6.78
CA ARG A 122 12.50 1.27 5.37
C ARG A 122 12.23 2.60 4.71
N THR A 123 13.15 3.01 3.84
CA THR A 123 13.06 4.26 3.09
C THR A 123 13.05 3.98 1.60
N VAL A 124 12.43 4.89 0.83
CA VAL A 124 12.42 4.84 -0.63
C VAL A 124 13.01 6.13 -1.15
N TYR A 125 14.02 6.01 -2.03
CA TYR A 125 14.65 7.13 -2.69
C TYR A 125 14.88 6.83 -4.17
N GLN A 126 14.41 7.72 -5.05
CA GLN A 126 14.45 7.53 -6.50
C GLN A 126 13.83 6.19 -6.96
N GLY A 127 12.79 5.74 -6.25
CA GLY A 127 12.14 4.45 -6.48
C GLY A 127 12.90 3.22 -5.98
N TYR A 128 14.06 3.39 -5.37
CA TYR A 128 14.82 2.31 -4.75
C TYR A 128 14.46 2.16 -3.27
N LEU A 129 14.16 0.94 -2.86
CA LEU A 129 13.87 0.61 -1.47
C LEU A 129 15.16 0.25 -0.71
N PHE A 130 15.32 0.89 0.43
CA PHE A 130 16.40 0.63 1.38
C PHE A 130 15.84 -0.05 2.65
N VAL A 131 16.63 -0.96 3.18
CA VAL A 131 16.43 -1.58 4.50
C VAL A 131 17.62 -1.14 5.36
N MET A 132 17.37 -0.25 6.31
CA MET A 132 18.41 0.46 7.05
C MET A 132 19.34 1.22 6.09
N ASN A 133 20.60 0.87 6.02
CA ASN A 133 21.62 1.49 5.16
C ASN A 133 21.98 0.63 3.94
N HIS A 134 21.20 -0.40 3.62
CA HIS A 134 21.44 -1.30 2.48
C HIS A 134 20.29 -1.21 1.48
N LEU A 135 20.58 -1.37 0.21
CA LEU A 135 19.55 -1.64 -0.79
C LEU A 135 18.78 -2.92 -0.45
N LEU A 136 17.50 -2.98 -0.77
CA LEU A 136 16.65 -4.16 -0.51
C LEU A 136 17.34 -5.46 -0.96
N ALA A 137 17.89 -5.48 -2.17
CA ALA A 137 18.58 -6.64 -2.75
C ALA A 137 19.96 -6.93 -2.13
N GLU A 138 20.47 -6.07 -1.26
CA GLU A 138 21.72 -6.24 -0.52
C GLU A 138 21.46 -6.49 0.98
N SER A 139 20.20 -6.46 1.39
CA SER A 139 19.76 -6.75 2.75
C SER A 139 19.52 -8.24 2.99
N GLY A 140 19.14 -8.60 4.21
CA GLY A 140 18.72 -9.96 4.54
C GLY A 140 17.53 -10.48 3.71
N MET A 141 16.75 -9.57 3.11
CA MET A 141 15.62 -9.94 2.23
C MET A 141 16.05 -10.61 0.93
N ARG A 142 17.31 -10.43 0.48
CA ARG A 142 17.87 -11.15 -0.67
C ARG A 142 17.74 -12.67 -0.53
N HIS A 143 17.85 -13.17 0.69
CA HIS A 143 17.83 -14.59 1.02
C HIS A 143 16.54 -15.02 1.71
N HIS A 144 15.47 -14.24 1.56
CA HIS A 144 14.17 -14.59 2.13
C HIS A 144 13.70 -15.95 1.58
N PRO A 145 13.29 -16.90 2.45
CA PRO A 145 13.05 -18.29 2.03
C PRO A 145 11.89 -18.45 1.06
N ILE A 146 10.92 -17.55 1.08
CA ILE A 146 9.72 -17.62 0.21
C ILE A 146 9.83 -16.62 -0.94
N ASN A 147 10.13 -15.36 -0.63
CA ASN A 147 10.18 -14.26 -1.60
C ASN A 147 11.57 -13.62 -1.59
N PRO A 148 12.61 -14.23 -2.21
CA PRO A 148 13.94 -13.64 -2.26
C PRO A 148 13.93 -12.35 -3.08
N MET A 149 14.22 -11.21 -2.42
CA MET A 149 14.22 -9.90 -3.04
C MET A 149 15.58 -9.61 -3.65
N THR A 150 15.71 -9.86 -4.96
CA THR A 150 16.96 -9.71 -5.73
C THR A 150 17.05 -8.40 -6.50
N ASP A 151 16.02 -7.57 -6.43
CA ASP A 151 15.95 -6.23 -7.02
C ASP A 151 15.48 -5.23 -5.94
N SER A 152 15.98 -4.01 -6.02
CA SER A 152 15.63 -2.92 -5.10
C SER A 152 14.79 -1.83 -5.76
N TYR A 153 14.63 -1.85 -7.10
CA TYR A 153 13.92 -0.85 -7.86
C TYR A 153 12.43 -1.18 -7.96
N LEU A 154 11.63 -0.51 -7.16
CA LEU A 154 10.20 -0.80 -7.01
C LEU A 154 9.38 -0.71 -8.30
N PRO A 155 9.60 0.27 -9.21
CA PRO A 155 8.86 0.29 -10.47
C PRO A 155 9.05 -0.98 -11.28
N ARG A 156 10.28 -1.50 -11.39
CA ARG A 156 10.57 -2.73 -12.12
C ARG A 156 9.95 -3.96 -11.46
N LEU A 157 9.99 -4.02 -10.11
CA LEU A 157 9.31 -5.08 -9.35
C LEU A 157 7.79 -5.06 -9.56
N MET A 158 7.20 -3.85 -9.62
CA MET A 158 5.76 -3.72 -9.85
C MET A 158 5.39 -4.09 -11.29
N GLU A 159 6.10 -3.57 -12.27
CA GLU A 159 5.86 -3.84 -13.71
C GLU A 159 6.04 -5.32 -14.07
N ALA A 160 6.90 -6.05 -13.34
CA ALA A 160 7.10 -7.49 -13.55
C ALA A 160 5.90 -8.35 -13.16
N GLN A 161 5.00 -7.84 -12.32
CA GLN A 161 3.86 -8.59 -11.78
C GLN A 161 2.48 -7.95 -12.06
N ALA A 162 2.45 -6.73 -12.58
CA ALA A 162 1.24 -5.95 -12.82
C ALA A 162 1.09 -5.52 -14.28
N GLN A 163 -0.08 -5.01 -14.65
CA GLN A 163 -0.37 -4.61 -16.02
C GLN A 163 -0.26 -3.10 -16.19
N GLY A 164 0.88 -2.63 -16.67
CA GLY A 164 1.07 -1.22 -16.99
C GLY A 164 2.36 -0.63 -16.46
N ARG A 165 2.56 0.65 -16.74
CA ARG A 165 3.79 1.38 -16.40
C ARG A 165 3.72 1.92 -14.98
N CYS A 166 4.85 1.87 -14.27
CA CYS A 166 5.03 2.41 -12.94
C CYS A 166 6.03 3.57 -12.97
N GLY A 167 5.58 4.76 -12.57
CA GLY A 167 6.43 5.94 -12.42
C GLY A 167 6.98 6.10 -11.00
N VAL A 168 7.74 7.17 -10.79
CA VAL A 168 8.27 7.56 -9.48
C VAL A 168 7.91 9.01 -9.20
N ILE A 169 7.45 9.30 -8.00
CA ILE A 169 7.40 10.64 -7.43
C ILE A 169 8.61 10.77 -6.49
N PRO A 170 9.66 11.49 -6.89
CA PRO A 170 10.89 11.55 -6.12
C PRO A 170 10.74 12.40 -4.84
N ALA A 171 11.61 12.15 -3.87
CA ALA A 171 11.63 12.85 -2.58
C ALA A 171 11.66 14.37 -2.73
N GLN A 172 12.40 14.88 -3.72
CA GLN A 172 12.46 16.32 -4.00
C GLN A 172 11.08 16.92 -4.29
N THR A 173 10.22 16.21 -5.02
CA THR A 173 8.85 16.66 -5.28
C THR A 173 8.00 16.70 -4.01
N LEU A 174 8.20 15.73 -3.10
CA LEU A 174 7.56 15.72 -1.79
C LEU A 174 8.05 16.88 -0.92
N ASP A 175 9.36 17.20 -0.98
CA ASP A 175 9.94 18.35 -0.27
C ASP A 175 9.33 19.70 -0.74
N GLU A 176 8.88 19.79 -1.98
CA GLU A 176 8.14 20.95 -2.52
C GLU A 176 6.68 21.03 -1.99
N GLY A 177 6.19 19.97 -1.37
CA GLY A 177 4.90 19.91 -0.66
C GLY A 177 3.74 19.35 -1.46
N VAL A 178 2.54 19.47 -0.87
CA VAL A 178 1.29 18.83 -1.33
C VAL A 178 0.91 19.22 -2.76
N ALA A 179 1.00 20.50 -3.11
CA ALA A 179 0.60 20.98 -4.44
C ALA A 179 1.50 20.42 -5.56
N ALA A 180 2.81 20.40 -5.34
CA ALA A 180 3.78 19.86 -6.29
C ALA A 180 3.59 18.33 -6.45
N THR A 181 3.41 17.62 -5.33
CA THR A 181 3.19 16.17 -5.34
C THR A 181 1.90 15.80 -6.08
N ARG A 182 0.80 16.52 -5.82
CA ARG A 182 -0.47 16.32 -6.52
C ARG A 182 -0.36 16.56 -8.01
N ALA A 183 0.32 17.63 -8.41
CA ALA A 183 0.56 17.94 -9.82
C ALA A 183 1.42 16.87 -10.52
N ALA A 184 2.44 16.34 -9.84
CA ALA A 184 3.29 15.28 -10.37
C ALA A 184 2.53 13.96 -10.54
N LEU A 185 1.68 13.56 -9.58
CA LEU A 185 0.80 12.39 -9.71
C LEU A 185 -0.17 12.54 -10.90
N SER A 186 -0.82 13.71 -11.01
CA SER A 186 -1.73 13.99 -12.12
C SER A 186 -1.03 13.91 -13.48
N ARG A 187 0.22 14.37 -13.57
CA ARG A 187 1.03 14.27 -14.79
C ARG A 187 1.32 12.82 -15.15
N LEU A 188 1.77 11.99 -14.22
CA LEU A 188 1.99 10.58 -14.47
C LEU A 188 0.72 9.87 -14.96
N GLN A 189 -0.41 10.16 -14.35
CA GLN A 189 -1.70 9.60 -14.77
C GLN A 189 -2.06 10.02 -16.21
N GLN A 190 -1.87 11.30 -16.56
CA GLN A 190 -2.11 11.83 -17.92
C GLN A 190 -1.16 11.21 -18.96
N GLU A 191 0.06 10.88 -18.57
CA GLU A 191 1.06 10.20 -19.40
C GLU A 191 0.81 8.69 -19.54
N GLY A 192 -0.28 8.17 -18.96
CA GLY A 192 -0.71 6.78 -19.08
C GLY A 192 0.01 5.81 -18.14
N TYR A 193 0.64 6.30 -17.07
CA TYR A 193 1.10 5.43 -16.00
C TYR A 193 -0.10 4.91 -15.20
N ARG A 194 0.02 3.68 -14.71
CA ARG A 194 -1.02 3.07 -13.87
C ARG A 194 -0.65 3.07 -12.39
N TYR A 195 0.64 3.13 -12.11
CA TYR A 195 1.16 3.13 -10.74
C TYR A 195 2.21 4.23 -10.57
N ALA A 196 2.32 4.75 -9.36
CA ALA A 196 3.40 5.65 -8.98
C ALA A 196 4.01 5.21 -7.64
N VAL A 197 5.29 4.87 -7.65
CA VAL A 197 6.07 4.73 -6.43
C VAL A 197 6.27 6.11 -5.81
N LEU A 198 5.94 6.23 -4.54
CA LEU A 198 6.20 7.45 -3.78
C LEU A 198 7.46 7.26 -2.94
N ASP A 199 8.45 8.12 -3.13
CA ASP A 199 9.60 8.17 -2.24
C ASP A 199 9.17 8.59 -0.83
N ALA A 200 9.85 8.08 0.19
CA ALA A 200 9.74 8.60 1.55
C ALA A 200 11.01 8.30 2.35
N LEU A 201 11.62 9.36 2.88
CA LEU A 201 12.82 9.32 3.70
C LEU A 201 12.53 9.59 5.18
N ASN A 202 11.39 10.20 5.47
CA ASN A 202 10.99 10.65 6.80
C ASN A 202 9.46 10.69 6.92
N GLU A 203 8.97 10.97 8.14
CA GLU A 203 7.54 11.02 8.45
C GLU A 203 6.83 12.16 7.71
N ARG A 204 7.48 13.32 7.53
CA ARG A 204 6.91 14.45 6.79
C ARG A 204 6.52 14.05 5.36
N HIS A 205 7.31 13.22 4.69
CA HIS A 205 6.93 12.71 3.37
C HIS A 205 5.66 11.88 3.42
N LEU A 206 5.48 11.06 4.47
CA LEU A 206 4.25 10.27 4.68
C LEU A 206 3.02 11.16 4.97
N GLU A 207 3.19 12.24 5.74
CA GLU A 207 2.14 13.23 6.01
C GLU A 207 1.69 13.90 4.70
N ILE A 208 2.64 14.33 3.86
CA ILE A 208 2.35 14.93 2.54
C ILE A 208 1.64 13.94 1.65
N GLN A 209 2.10 12.68 1.62
CA GLN A 209 1.42 11.61 0.87
C GLN A 209 -0.02 11.42 1.35
N GLY A 210 -0.25 11.35 2.66
CA GLY A 210 -1.59 11.19 3.23
C GLY A 210 -2.53 12.32 2.83
N GLU A 211 -2.08 13.58 2.89
CA GLU A 211 -2.88 14.73 2.48
C GLU A 211 -3.21 14.71 0.97
N VAL A 212 -2.24 14.34 0.14
CA VAL A 212 -2.45 14.25 -1.32
C VAL A 212 -3.42 13.14 -1.68
N LEU A 213 -3.39 12.02 -0.95
CA LEU A 213 -4.10 10.79 -1.27
C LEU A 213 -5.45 10.64 -0.54
N ARG A 214 -5.84 11.59 0.27
CA ARG A 214 -7.05 11.51 1.14
C ARG A 214 -8.31 11.11 0.40
N ASP A 215 -8.48 11.58 -0.83
CA ASP A 215 -9.69 11.36 -1.65
C ASP A 215 -9.49 10.31 -2.76
N VAL A 216 -8.35 9.60 -2.76
CA VAL A 216 -8.06 8.57 -3.76
C VAL A 216 -8.77 7.27 -3.36
N PRO A 217 -9.53 6.62 -4.26
CA PRO A 217 -10.35 5.46 -3.89
C PRO A 217 -9.54 4.23 -3.46
N LEU A 218 -8.33 4.05 -4.01
CA LEU A 218 -7.41 2.98 -3.68
C LEU A 218 -6.02 3.53 -3.41
N VAL A 219 -5.43 3.20 -2.28
CA VAL A 219 -4.02 3.39 -1.98
C VAL A 219 -3.39 2.04 -1.64
N THR A 220 -2.10 1.88 -1.95
CA THR A 220 -1.38 0.66 -1.61
C THR A 220 -0.04 0.98 -0.96
N GLY A 221 0.37 0.17 0.01
CA GLY A 221 1.63 0.41 0.69
C GLY A 221 1.91 -0.43 1.93
N GLY A 222 2.93 -0.03 2.64
CA GLY A 222 3.26 -0.48 3.99
C GLY A 222 2.39 0.20 5.04
N SER A 223 2.78 0.12 6.31
CA SER A 223 2.03 0.79 7.40
C SER A 223 2.30 2.29 7.50
N GLY A 224 3.42 2.77 6.94
CA GLY A 224 3.84 4.16 7.10
C GLY A 224 2.85 5.19 6.54
N LEU A 225 2.28 4.94 5.37
CA LEU A 225 1.30 5.85 4.75
C LEU A 225 0.05 6.06 5.63
N ALA A 226 -0.30 5.09 6.49
CA ALA A 226 -1.43 5.21 7.42
C ALA A 226 -1.28 6.41 8.38
N MET A 227 -0.05 6.78 8.74
CA MET A 227 0.22 7.95 9.60
C MET A 227 -0.29 9.25 8.98
N GLY A 228 -0.16 9.40 7.68
CA GLY A 228 -0.62 10.59 6.97
C GLY A 228 -2.10 10.58 6.60
N LEU A 229 -2.75 9.42 6.60
CA LEU A 229 -4.17 9.26 6.24
C LEU A 229 -5.11 9.34 7.46
N ALA A 230 -4.62 9.07 8.66
CA ALA A 230 -5.38 9.18 9.89
C ALA A 230 -5.53 10.64 10.32
#